data_2299ef1bb46dcfb6b34ebc2769b9f339
#
_entry.id   2299ef1bb46dcfb6b34ebc2769b9f339
#
_cell.length_a   1.000
_cell.length_b   1.000
_cell.length_c   1.000
_cell.angle_alpha   90.00
_cell.angle_beta   90.00
_cell.angle_gamma   90.00
#
_symmetry.space_group_name_H-M   'P 1'
#
loop_
_entity.id
_entity.type
_entity.pdbx_description
1 polymer ?
#
loop_
_entity_poly.entity_id
_entity_poly.type
_entity_poly.pdbx_seq_one_letter_code
_entity_poly.pdbx_strand_id
1 'polypeptide(L)'
;FLDEIGDMPMEAQTRLLRVLQQGEYTTVGGRTPIKTNVRIIAATNKDLRALIQQGLFREDLYFRLNVVPLRLPPLRERAEDIPDLVHHFFKNAASEGLPQKYIEQAALDRMKKYRWPGNIRELENMIRRLAALHPQEMISDALVEAELTHELRQSAQVRSEEHTSELQSHSFISYAVFCLKKK
;
A
#
# COMPACT_ATOMS: atom_id res chain seq x y z
N PHE A 1 14.33 -5.02 -2.36
CA PHE A 1 13.18 -4.17 -1.98
C PHE A 1 12.95 -4.30 -0.48
N LEU A 2 12.74 -3.17 0.22
CA LEU A 2 12.44 -3.09 1.65
C LEU A 2 11.09 -2.42 1.81
N ASP A 3 10.08 -3.18 2.19
CA ASP A 3 8.75 -2.65 2.49
C ASP A 3 8.64 -2.28 3.96
N GLU A 4 7.74 -1.33 4.27
CA GLU A 4 7.44 -0.86 5.62
C GLU A 4 8.69 -0.49 6.43
N ILE A 5 9.64 0.25 5.80
CA ILE A 5 10.93 0.57 6.44
C ILE A 5 10.76 1.38 7.74
N GLY A 6 9.64 2.08 7.90
CA GLY A 6 9.29 2.81 9.11
C GLY A 6 9.02 1.92 10.34
N ASP A 7 8.84 0.61 10.14
CA ASP A 7 8.64 -0.39 11.20
C ASP A 7 9.91 -1.16 11.54
N MET A 8 11.02 -0.84 10.87
CA MET A 8 12.29 -1.52 11.08
C MET A 8 12.86 -1.23 12.48
N PRO A 9 13.23 -2.25 13.27
CA PRO A 9 13.86 -2.04 14.58
C PRO A 9 15.19 -1.28 14.48
N MET A 10 15.54 -0.48 15.50
CA MET A 10 16.73 0.38 15.52
C MET A 10 18.04 -0.38 15.26
N GLU A 11 18.13 -1.62 15.72
CA GLU A 11 19.30 -2.46 15.45
C GLU A 11 19.44 -2.80 13.96
N ALA A 12 18.32 -3.14 13.30
CA ALA A 12 18.30 -3.42 11.87
C ALA A 12 18.58 -2.17 11.04
N GLN A 13 18.08 -0.99 11.47
CA GLN A 13 18.41 0.29 10.84
C GLN A 13 19.91 0.57 10.86
N THR A 14 20.59 0.26 11.97
CA THR A 14 22.04 0.41 12.10
C THR A 14 22.80 -0.54 11.16
N ARG A 15 22.33 -1.77 11.00
CA ARG A 15 22.91 -2.74 10.06
C ARG A 15 22.71 -2.28 8.62
N LEU A 16 21.51 -1.83 8.28
CA LEU A 16 21.19 -1.31 6.94
C LEU A 16 22.07 -0.10 6.60
N LEU A 17 22.25 0.82 7.52
CA LEU A 17 23.11 1.99 7.32
C LEU A 17 24.55 1.59 6.97
N ARG A 18 25.12 0.58 7.65
CA ARG A 18 26.46 0.06 7.32
C ARG A 18 26.51 -0.52 5.91
N VAL A 19 25.50 -1.26 5.49
CA VAL A 19 25.40 -1.79 4.11
C VAL A 19 25.39 -0.64 3.08
N LEU A 20 24.61 0.41 3.38
CA LEU A 20 24.52 1.58 2.50
C LEU A 20 25.80 2.42 2.44
N GLN A 21 26.55 2.48 3.53
CA GLN A 21 27.78 3.28 3.61
C GLN A 21 29.00 2.53 3.08
N GLN A 22 29.18 1.29 3.50
CA GLN A 22 30.37 0.50 3.23
C GLN A 22 30.22 -0.41 2.00
N GLY A 23 28.98 -0.73 1.61
CA GLY A 23 28.71 -1.72 0.57
C GLY A 23 29.08 -3.14 0.99
N GLU A 24 29.05 -3.42 2.31
CA GLU A 24 29.42 -4.69 2.88
C GLU A 24 28.43 -5.10 3.96
N TYR A 25 28.20 -6.40 4.10
CA TYR A 25 27.42 -6.96 5.21
C TYR A 25 28.11 -8.18 5.79
N THR A 26 27.81 -8.51 7.03
CA THR A 26 28.23 -9.75 7.68
C THR A 26 27.02 -10.63 7.91
N THR A 27 27.16 -11.93 7.67
CA THR A 27 26.12 -12.92 8.01
C THR A 27 25.99 -13.06 9.51
N VAL A 28 24.83 -13.51 10.00
CA VAL A 28 24.61 -13.79 11.43
C VAL A 28 25.58 -14.87 11.86
N GLY A 29 26.44 -14.55 12.88
CA GLY A 29 27.52 -15.44 13.35
C GLY A 29 28.79 -15.42 12.48
N GLY A 30 28.79 -14.75 11.32
CA GLY A 30 29.98 -14.60 10.48
C GLY A 30 30.85 -13.44 10.92
N ARG A 31 32.18 -13.57 10.73
CA ARG A 31 33.16 -12.50 11.01
C ARG A 31 33.71 -11.83 9.75
N THR A 32 33.48 -12.43 8.59
CA THR A 32 34.04 -11.94 7.31
C THR A 32 33.04 -11.00 6.63
N PRO A 33 33.42 -9.75 6.30
CA PRO A 33 32.56 -8.86 5.54
C PRO A 33 32.42 -9.34 4.10
N ILE A 34 31.21 -9.33 3.58
CA ILE A 34 30.87 -9.70 2.21
C ILE A 34 30.53 -8.43 1.45
N LYS A 35 31.26 -8.15 0.39
CA LYS A 35 30.98 -7.00 -0.49
C LYS A 35 29.69 -7.23 -1.26
N THR A 36 28.87 -6.18 -1.36
CA THR A 36 27.62 -6.21 -2.10
C THR A 36 27.49 -5.00 -3.02
N ASN A 37 26.97 -5.23 -4.23
CA ASN A 37 26.62 -4.19 -5.18
C ASN A 37 25.11 -4.27 -5.45
N VAL A 38 24.33 -3.68 -4.55
CA VAL A 38 22.86 -3.72 -4.61
C VAL A 38 22.27 -2.33 -4.78
N ARG A 39 21.16 -2.25 -5.49
CA ARG A 39 20.29 -1.09 -5.52
C ARG A 39 19.18 -1.31 -4.49
N ILE A 40 19.02 -0.36 -3.57
CA ILE A 40 17.97 -0.43 -2.54
C ILE A 40 16.78 0.43 -2.98
N ILE A 41 15.60 -0.17 -2.90
CA ILE A 41 14.32 0.49 -3.03
C ILE A 41 13.59 0.24 -1.71
N ALA A 42 13.23 1.32 -1.03
CA ALA A 42 12.51 1.25 0.25
C ALA A 42 11.13 1.91 0.11
N ALA A 43 10.14 1.35 0.75
CA ALA A 43 8.79 1.90 0.81
C ALA A 43 8.33 2.04 2.26
N THR A 44 7.49 3.04 2.53
CA THR A 44 6.85 3.25 3.82
C THR A 44 5.54 4.01 3.65
N ASN A 45 4.60 3.70 4.51
CA ASN A 45 3.35 4.45 4.68
C ASN A 45 3.43 5.43 5.88
N LYS A 46 4.53 5.45 6.63
CA LYS A 46 4.72 6.28 7.83
C LYS A 46 5.48 7.56 7.52
N ASP A 47 5.19 8.61 8.30
CA ASP A 47 6.02 9.81 8.29
C ASP A 47 7.34 9.56 9.02
N LEU A 48 8.40 9.31 8.26
CA LEU A 48 9.73 9.05 8.80
C LEU A 48 10.29 10.24 9.60
N ARG A 49 9.89 11.49 9.28
CA ARG A 49 10.33 12.66 10.05
C ARG A 49 9.71 12.69 11.42
N ALA A 50 8.44 12.34 11.55
CA ALA A 50 7.79 12.19 12.85
C ALA A 50 8.44 11.06 13.65
N LEU A 51 8.78 9.92 13.03
CA LEU A 51 9.50 8.83 13.70
C LEU A 51 10.90 9.23 14.16
N ILE A 52 11.61 10.09 13.41
CA ILE A 52 12.91 10.63 13.84
C ILE A 52 12.75 11.47 15.10
N GLN A 53 11.74 12.35 15.17
CA GLN A 53 11.46 13.17 16.36
C GLN A 53 11.12 12.33 17.59
N GLN A 54 10.50 11.17 17.39
CA GLN A 54 10.15 10.21 18.44
C GLN A 54 11.35 9.29 18.81
N GLY A 55 12.49 9.38 18.13
CA GLY A 55 13.63 8.50 18.32
C GLY A 55 13.44 7.06 17.82
N LEU A 56 12.41 6.81 17.00
CA LEU A 56 12.07 5.50 16.45
C LEU A 56 12.71 5.23 15.09
N PHE A 57 13.22 6.27 14.44
CA PHE A 57 13.94 6.15 13.16
C PHE A 57 15.20 7.00 13.16
N ARG A 58 16.29 6.48 12.60
CA ARG A 58 17.58 7.18 12.55
C ARG A 58 17.59 8.25 11.46
N GLU A 59 18.02 9.43 11.82
CA GLU A 59 18.14 10.56 10.89
C GLU A 59 19.20 10.32 9.81
N ASP A 60 20.34 9.69 10.17
CA ASP A 60 21.42 9.38 9.22
C ASP A 60 20.97 8.36 8.15
N LEU A 61 20.16 7.37 8.52
CA LEU A 61 19.55 6.42 7.59
C LEU A 61 18.54 7.11 6.67
N TYR A 62 17.71 8.01 7.23
CA TYR A 62 16.74 8.77 6.44
C TYR A 62 17.42 9.54 5.31
N PHE A 63 18.47 10.33 5.60
CA PHE A 63 19.18 11.07 4.56
C PHE A 63 19.87 10.17 3.53
N ARG A 64 20.24 8.97 3.92
CA ARG A 64 20.86 8.01 2.99
C ARG A 64 19.83 7.34 2.08
N LEU A 65 18.62 7.13 2.53
CA LEU A 65 17.52 6.56 1.74
C LEU A 65 16.82 7.62 0.87
N ASN A 66 16.60 8.81 1.41
CA ASN A 66 15.82 9.88 0.78
C ASN A 66 16.59 10.65 -0.31
N VAL A 67 17.22 9.91 -1.24
CA VAL A 67 17.96 10.52 -2.36
C VAL A 67 17.02 10.83 -3.53
N VAL A 68 16.12 9.91 -3.85
CA VAL A 68 15.11 10.08 -4.91
C VAL A 68 13.75 9.69 -4.33
N PRO A 69 13.04 10.61 -3.65
CA PRO A 69 11.73 10.33 -3.13
C PRO A 69 10.69 10.25 -4.27
N LEU A 70 9.90 9.19 -4.26
CA LEU A 70 8.76 9.00 -5.16
C LEU A 70 7.49 8.93 -4.33
N ARG A 71 6.57 9.84 -4.56
CA ARG A 71 5.25 9.83 -3.92
C ARG A 71 4.26 9.09 -4.82
N LEU A 72 3.61 8.06 -4.29
CA LEU A 72 2.50 7.39 -4.95
C LEU A 72 1.19 8.07 -4.51
N PRO A 73 0.42 8.67 -5.43
CA PRO A 73 -0.84 9.30 -5.09
C PRO A 73 -1.87 8.22 -4.69
N PRO A 74 -2.76 8.51 -3.73
CA PRO A 74 -3.88 7.63 -3.41
C PRO A 74 -4.87 7.52 -4.58
N LEU A 75 -5.68 6.47 -4.59
CA LEU A 75 -6.60 6.17 -5.69
C LEU A 75 -7.59 7.31 -5.99
N ARG A 76 -8.04 8.04 -4.96
CA ARG A 76 -8.90 9.23 -5.10
C ARG A 76 -8.28 10.38 -5.90
N GLU A 77 -6.94 10.46 -5.97
CA GLU A 77 -6.20 11.47 -6.75
C GLU A 77 -5.93 11.00 -8.20
N ARG A 78 -6.26 9.74 -8.51
CA ARG A 78 -6.14 9.13 -9.84
C ARG A 78 -7.37 8.29 -10.19
N ALA A 79 -8.55 8.87 -10.00
CA ALA A 79 -9.82 8.20 -10.25
C ALA A 79 -9.99 7.74 -11.72
N GLU A 80 -9.25 8.35 -12.64
CA GLU A 80 -9.24 7.97 -14.06
C GLU A 80 -8.65 6.56 -14.30
N ASP A 81 -7.81 6.05 -13.38
CA ASP A 81 -7.25 4.70 -13.50
C ASP A 81 -8.25 3.61 -13.06
N ILE A 82 -9.35 3.98 -12.39
CA ILE A 82 -10.33 3.02 -11.83
C ILE A 82 -10.91 2.08 -12.90
N PRO A 83 -11.35 2.54 -14.08
CA PRO A 83 -11.88 1.61 -15.10
C PRO A 83 -10.87 0.54 -15.50
N ASP A 84 -9.63 0.91 -15.75
CA ASP A 84 -8.58 -0.02 -16.17
C ASP A 84 -8.24 -1.01 -15.03
N LEU A 85 -8.18 -0.54 -13.79
CA LEU A 85 -7.98 -1.38 -12.60
C LEU A 85 -9.15 -2.38 -12.43
N VAL A 86 -10.39 -1.94 -12.59
CA VAL A 86 -11.58 -2.79 -12.49
C VAL A 86 -11.56 -3.90 -13.55
N HIS A 87 -11.27 -3.55 -14.80
CA HIS A 87 -11.14 -4.53 -15.88
C HIS A 87 -9.99 -5.52 -15.62
N HIS A 88 -8.86 -5.02 -15.12
CA HIS A 88 -7.72 -5.86 -14.75
C HIS A 88 -8.10 -6.85 -13.63
N PHE A 89 -8.77 -6.40 -12.58
CA PHE A 89 -9.15 -7.27 -11.47
C PHE A 89 -10.22 -8.29 -11.85
N PHE A 90 -11.21 -7.95 -12.67
CA PHE A 90 -12.16 -8.94 -13.19
C PHE A 90 -11.46 -9.99 -14.06
N LYS A 91 -10.51 -9.59 -14.89
CA LYS A 91 -9.70 -10.52 -15.68
C LYS A 91 -8.87 -11.46 -14.80
N ASN A 92 -8.24 -10.94 -13.74
CA ASN A 92 -7.48 -11.75 -12.79
C ASN A 92 -8.40 -12.71 -12.05
N ALA A 93 -9.55 -12.26 -11.56
CA ALA A 93 -10.54 -13.09 -10.89
C ALA A 93 -11.03 -14.23 -11.80
N ALA A 94 -11.26 -13.96 -13.08
CA ALA A 94 -11.62 -14.98 -14.05
C ALA A 94 -10.50 -16.01 -14.29
N SER A 95 -9.23 -15.57 -14.30
CA SER A 95 -8.08 -16.48 -14.41
C SER A 95 -7.89 -17.37 -13.18
N GLU A 96 -8.39 -16.94 -12.02
CA GLU A 96 -8.41 -17.70 -10.75
C GLU A 96 -9.63 -18.64 -10.65
N GLY A 97 -10.47 -18.72 -11.69
CA GLY A 97 -11.63 -19.62 -11.76
C GLY A 97 -12.98 -18.99 -11.33
N LEU A 98 -13.02 -17.71 -11.06
CA LEU A 98 -14.29 -17.00 -10.84
C LEU A 98 -15.00 -16.70 -12.17
N PRO A 99 -16.33 -16.53 -12.16
CA PRO A 99 -17.08 -16.19 -13.39
C PRO A 99 -16.57 -14.87 -13.99
N GLN A 100 -16.47 -14.86 -15.32
CA GLN A 100 -16.17 -13.62 -16.05
C GLN A 100 -17.29 -12.59 -15.85
N LYS A 101 -16.92 -11.35 -15.58
CA LYS A 101 -17.85 -10.25 -15.32
C LYS A 101 -17.56 -9.05 -16.22
N TYR A 102 -18.63 -8.34 -16.51
CA TYR A 102 -18.61 -7.04 -17.18
C TYR A 102 -19.23 -6.00 -16.25
N ILE A 103 -18.96 -4.74 -16.47
CA ILE A 103 -19.44 -3.66 -15.61
C ILE A 103 -20.08 -2.56 -16.45
N GLU A 104 -21.19 -2.03 -15.98
CA GLU A 104 -21.88 -0.91 -16.60
C GLU A 104 -21.10 0.40 -16.42
N GLN A 105 -21.23 1.32 -17.38
CA GLN A 105 -20.58 2.64 -17.32
C GLN A 105 -21.04 3.44 -16.09
N ALA A 106 -22.33 3.38 -15.75
CA ALA A 106 -22.88 4.05 -14.57
C ALA A 106 -22.23 3.55 -13.26
N ALA A 107 -21.94 2.25 -13.18
CA ALA A 107 -21.25 1.64 -12.04
C ALA A 107 -19.79 2.12 -11.94
N LEU A 108 -19.07 2.24 -13.07
CA LEU A 108 -17.72 2.81 -13.10
C LEU A 108 -17.71 4.28 -12.66
N ASP A 109 -18.69 5.06 -13.12
CA ASP A 109 -18.80 6.48 -12.75
C ASP A 109 -19.09 6.66 -11.25
N ARG A 110 -19.82 5.74 -10.63
CA ARG A 110 -20.02 5.69 -9.18
C ARG A 110 -18.72 5.37 -8.46
N MET A 111 -17.98 4.35 -8.91
CA MET A 111 -16.69 3.98 -8.34
C MET A 111 -15.67 5.12 -8.40
N LYS A 112 -15.65 5.92 -9.47
CA LYS A 112 -14.79 7.10 -9.58
C LYS A 112 -15.09 8.17 -8.54
N LYS A 113 -16.32 8.26 -8.07
CA LYS A 113 -16.76 9.26 -7.06
C LYS A 113 -16.47 8.80 -5.62
N TYR A 114 -16.20 7.53 -5.41
CA TYR A 114 -15.93 7.00 -4.09
C TYR A 114 -14.50 7.32 -3.63
N ARG A 115 -14.29 7.51 -2.33
CA ARG A 115 -13.00 7.98 -1.77
C ARG A 115 -11.92 6.94 -1.68
N TRP A 116 -12.27 5.67 -1.68
CA TRP A 116 -11.36 4.54 -1.56
C TRP A 116 -10.35 4.68 -0.42
N PRO A 117 -10.78 4.69 0.86
CA PRO A 117 -9.86 4.81 1.99
C PRO A 117 -8.81 3.69 2.02
N GLY A 118 -9.16 2.45 1.64
CA GLY A 118 -8.26 1.32 1.48
C GLY A 118 -7.55 1.27 0.11
N ASN A 119 -7.71 2.32 -0.71
CA ASN A 119 -7.06 2.45 -2.03
C ASN A 119 -7.30 1.24 -2.95
N ILE A 120 -6.25 0.77 -3.64
CA ILE A 120 -6.31 -0.32 -4.61
C ILE A 120 -6.71 -1.63 -3.94
N ARG A 121 -6.28 -1.90 -2.70
CA ARG A 121 -6.65 -3.14 -1.98
C ARG A 121 -8.16 -3.21 -1.71
N GLU A 122 -8.77 -2.11 -1.34
CA GLU A 122 -10.22 -2.05 -1.13
C GLU A 122 -10.97 -2.27 -2.45
N LEU A 123 -10.54 -1.62 -3.52
CA LEU A 123 -11.10 -1.81 -4.85
C LEU A 123 -10.99 -3.27 -5.31
N GLU A 124 -9.81 -3.88 -5.19
CA GLU A 124 -9.57 -5.28 -5.56
C GLU A 124 -10.48 -6.23 -4.77
N ASN A 125 -10.56 -6.05 -3.44
CA ASN A 125 -11.42 -6.88 -2.59
C ASN A 125 -12.90 -6.74 -2.98
N MET A 126 -13.37 -5.54 -3.26
CA MET A 126 -14.72 -5.30 -3.73
C MET A 126 -14.99 -6.00 -5.07
N ILE A 127 -14.08 -5.90 -6.04
CA ILE A 127 -14.23 -6.56 -7.33
C ILE A 127 -14.25 -8.09 -7.19
N ARG A 128 -13.40 -8.65 -6.31
CA ARG A 128 -13.42 -10.10 -6.01
C ARG A 128 -14.75 -10.54 -5.39
N ARG A 129 -15.33 -9.76 -4.48
CA ARG A 129 -16.65 -10.05 -3.91
C ARG A 129 -17.75 -9.96 -4.97
N LEU A 130 -17.75 -8.92 -5.79
CA LEU A 130 -18.70 -8.81 -6.89
C LEU A 130 -18.62 -10.00 -7.85
N ALA A 131 -17.42 -10.47 -8.16
CA ALA A 131 -17.23 -11.64 -9.02
C ALA A 131 -17.72 -12.95 -8.38
N ALA A 132 -17.51 -13.12 -7.07
CA ALA A 132 -17.80 -14.35 -6.36
C ALA A 132 -19.27 -14.48 -5.93
N LEU A 133 -19.89 -13.40 -5.46
CA LEU A 133 -21.21 -13.44 -4.81
C LEU A 133 -22.37 -13.21 -5.76
N HIS A 134 -22.16 -12.56 -6.89
CA HIS A 134 -23.25 -12.23 -7.82
C HIS A 134 -23.23 -13.17 -9.03
N PRO A 135 -24.36 -13.87 -9.33
CA PRO A 135 -24.42 -14.78 -10.47
C PRO A 135 -24.50 -14.06 -11.82
N GLN A 136 -24.94 -12.78 -11.86
CA GLN A 136 -25.11 -12.00 -13.08
C GLN A 136 -23.75 -11.71 -13.72
N GLU A 137 -23.65 -11.83 -15.05
CA GLU A 137 -22.46 -11.48 -15.81
C GLU A 137 -22.22 -9.96 -15.84
N MET A 138 -23.30 -9.16 -15.86
CA MET A 138 -23.23 -7.71 -15.88
C MET A 138 -23.40 -7.14 -14.47
N ILE A 139 -22.42 -6.40 -14.00
CA ILE A 139 -22.45 -5.68 -12.73
C ILE A 139 -23.05 -4.30 -12.94
N SER A 140 -24.24 -4.12 -12.37
CA SER A 140 -24.99 -2.86 -12.46
C SER A 140 -24.56 -1.85 -11.39
N ASP A 141 -24.95 -0.58 -11.62
CA ASP A 141 -24.78 0.50 -10.64
C ASP A 141 -25.40 0.17 -9.26
N ALA A 142 -26.58 -0.46 -9.25
CA ALA A 142 -27.25 -0.83 -7.99
C ALA A 142 -26.45 -1.85 -7.17
N LEU A 143 -25.79 -2.82 -7.81
CA LEU A 143 -24.93 -3.78 -7.13
C LEU A 143 -23.70 -3.10 -6.52
N VAL A 144 -23.07 -2.19 -7.25
CA VAL A 144 -21.94 -1.41 -6.75
C VAL A 144 -22.35 -0.53 -5.57
N GLU A 145 -23.52 0.12 -5.64
CA GLU A 145 -24.05 0.93 -4.55
C GLU A 145 -24.28 0.09 -3.27
N ALA A 146 -24.85 -1.10 -3.39
CA ALA A 146 -25.07 -2.00 -2.28
C ALA A 146 -23.76 -2.42 -1.61
N GLU A 147 -22.73 -2.77 -2.40
CA GLU A 147 -21.42 -3.14 -1.89
C GLU A 147 -20.69 -1.96 -1.20
N LEU A 148 -20.71 -0.77 -1.79
CA LEU A 148 -20.13 0.43 -1.18
C LEU A 148 -20.83 0.81 0.13
N THR A 149 -22.15 0.63 0.22
CA THR A 149 -22.90 0.88 1.45
C THR A 149 -22.54 -0.15 2.54
N HIS A 150 -22.31 -1.39 2.16
CA HIS A 150 -21.87 -2.45 3.09
C HIS A 150 -20.47 -2.14 3.64
N GLU A 151 -19.53 -1.71 2.81
CA GLU A 151 -18.19 -1.27 3.25
C GLU A 151 -18.23 -0.10 4.25
N LEU A 152 -19.09 0.89 3.98
CA LEU A 152 -19.27 2.03 4.89
C LEU A 152 -19.78 1.60 6.26
N ARG A 153 -20.71 0.61 6.32
CA ARG A 153 -21.23 0.06 7.57
C ARG A 153 -20.18 -0.72 8.32
N GLN A 154 -19.39 -1.56 7.66
CA GLN A 154 -18.31 -2.31 8.30
C GLN A 154 -17.22 -1.38 8.86
N SER A 155 -16.78 -0.39 8.09
CA SER A 155 -15.78 0.59 8.55
C SER A 155 -16.29 1.47 9.70
N ALA A 156 -17.60 1.73 9.79
CA ALA A 156 -18.20 2.43 10.92
C ALA A 156 -18.27 1.56 12.19
N GLN A 157 -18.52 0.27 12.05
CA GLN A 157 -18.53 -0.67 13.18
C GLN A 157 -17.14 -0.88 13.78
N VAL A 158 -16.13 -1.09 12.94
CA VAL A 158 -14.72 -1.20 13.39
C VAL A 158 -14.28 0.06 14.13
N ARG A 159 -14.65 1.26 13.64
CA ARG A 159 -14.36 2.53 14.33
C ARG A 159 -15.09 2.66 15.68
N SER A 160 -16.28 2.11 15.85
CA SER A 160 -16.99 2.17 17.12
C SER A 160 -16.40 1.23 18.16
N GLU A 161 -15.78 0.14 17.75
CA GLU A 161 -15.09 -0.81 18.64
C GLU A 161 -13.68 -0.34 19.00
N GLU A 162 -12.98 0.37 18.10
CA GLU A 162 -11.66 0.97 18.36
C GLU A 162 -11.70 2.27 19.18
N HIS A 163 -12.86 2.89 19.35
CA HIS A 163 -13.02 4.14 20.14
C HIS A 163 -12.81 3.97 21.64
N THR A 164 -12.47 2.78 22.14
CA THR A 164 -12.02 2.57 23.52
C THR A 164 -10.50 2.61 23.67
N SER A 165 -9.70 2.69 22.59
CA SER A 165 -8.27 2.94 22.70
C SER A 165 -7.75 3.69 21.48
N GLU A 166 -7.28 4.93 21.78
CA GLU A 166 -6.42 5.75 20.94
C GLU A 166 -7.05 6.56 19.79
N LEU A 167 -7.35 7.81 20.12
CA LEU A 167 -7.15 8.97 19.25
C LEU A 167 -5.72 8.95 18.67
N GLN A 168 -5.54 8.50 17.45
CA GLN A 168 -4.52 8.94 16.48
C GLN A 168 -4.36 7.94 15.36
N SER A 169 -4.89 8.21 14.20
CA SER A 169 -4.11 8.13 12.96
C SER A 169 -4.95 8.65 11.79
N HIS A 170 -4.71 9.88 11.42
CA HIS A 170 -4.92 10.29 10.04
C HIS A 170 -3.95 9.47 9.18
N SER A 171 -4.40 8.35 8.66
CA SER A 171 -3.63 7.50 7.78
C SER A 171 -3.51 8.17 6.41
N PHE A 172 -2.54 9.05 6.28
CA PHE A 172 -1.98 9.41 4.99
C PHE A 172 -1.13 8.22 4.53
N ILE A 173 -1.70 7.35 3.72
CA ILE A 173 -0.91 6.33 3.03
C ILE A 173 -0.13 7.04 1.92
N SER A 174 1.01 7.63 2.28
CA SER A 174 2.00 8.10 1.32
C SER A 174 3.07 7.03 1.23
N TYR A 175 3.00 6.17 0.22
CA TYR A 175 4.13 5.31 -0.11
C TYR A 175 5.24 6.20 -0.67
N ALA A 176 6.29 6.41 0.11
CA ALA A 176 7.52 6.97 -0.42
C ALA A 176 8.41 5.82 -0.90
N VAL A 177 8.65 5.75 -2.19
CA VAL A 177 9.62 4.82 -2.78
C VAL A 177 10.96 5.53 -2.90
N PHE A 178 11.98 5.03 -2.22
CA PHE A 178 13.33 5.58 -2.26
C PHE A 178 14.21 4.70 -3.13
N CYS A 179 14.89 5.31 -4.08
CA CYS A 179 15.77 4.59 -5.00
C CYS A 179 17.21 5.09 -4.86
N LEU A 180 18.13 4.20 -4.49
CA LEU A 180 19.56 4.46 -4.47
C LEU A 180 20.25 3.75 -5.63
N LYS A 181 20.92 4.52 -6.48
CA LYS A 181 21.89 4.00 -7.45
C LYS A 181 23.28 4.23 -6.86
N LYS A 182 24.05 3.18 -6.68
CA LYS A 182 25.49 3.31 -6.38
C LYS A 182 26.22 3.63 -7.69
N LYS A 183 27.07 4.67 -7.65
CA LYS A 183 28.07 4.92 -8.69
C LYS A 183 29.16 3.86 -8.66
#